data_c43825c7da924dcec3f5c0ae1727f38b
#
_entry.id   c43825c7da924dcec3f5c0ae1727f38b
#
_cell.length_a   1.000
_cell.length_b   1.000
_cell.length_c   1.000
_cell.angle_alpha   90.00
_cell.angle_beta   90.00
_cell.angle_gamma   90.00
#
_symmetry.space_group_name_H-M   'P 1'
#
loop_
_entity.id
_entity.type
_entity.pdbx_description
1 polymer ?
#
loop_
_entity_poly.entity_id
_entity_poly.type
_entity_poly.pdbx_seq_one_letter_code
_entity_poly.pdbx_strand_id
1 'polypeptide(L)'
;MSVTNFLHGIRTLEYDDGTKEINTVDISVIGIVGTAPDSSYPTCASLLWGSELADNLVEFSTVMPGADGNNWIVEIVDLGINGNVATPGYSTLPDGSRKLTMITDGAMTPSKMYDQNQQYKEGLQIGEYINVTFGGDHAGTGTVFALPPTNLSGGKDESFKYNVPTLIAGSQKKAGLLGGSGTLPPAVSEILNQEDAIIVVVRVEEDSDETKMRQNVVNGINALLTSAQINQVTPRILIAPDYSANDYIAEQLEVVTNKLRGVGYIDSPRGATPADVVNRRQRYGGRMEILRPRVYSTSDVSGLSRPYSAIAAGLRARIDNEKGFWWSKSNQNIYGITGLEQVDDFIIGETNCTANLLNASQVSTIIRYDGFRHWGNYLCSLSPQWSFECVRRTADVIEDSIARAMMTDFIDRPIDLHLGTDVVESINAYLHKLEEQGAINGGRAWLDEELNTKESLAAGNLYINVDFGPKSPAQTITLMYRINNDYTVEALVMTPTY
;
A
#
# COMPACT_ATOMS: atom_id res chain seq x y z
N MET A 1 5.06 -58.54 38.08
CA MET A 1 6.35 -57.83 38.10
C MET A 1 6.31 -56.84 36.95
N SER A 2 6.23 -55.59 37.28
CA SER A 2 6.25 -54.48 36.30
C SER A 2 7.66 -54.44 35.71
N VAL A 3 7.76 -54.61 34.39
CA VAL A 3 9.01 -54.37 33.66
C VAL A 3 9.18 -52.85 33.62
N THR A 4 10.02 -52.35 34.53
CA THR A 4 10.51 -50.97 34.45
C THR A 4 11.30 -50.85 33.14
N ASN A 5 10.82 -50.06 32.19
CA ASN A 5 11.57 -49.68 30.98
C ASN A 5 12.84 -48.92 31.43
N PHE A 6 13.91 -49.65 31.67
CA PHE A 6 15.22 -49.05 31.89
C PHE A 6 15.77 -48.62 30.50
N LEU A 7 15.98 -47.32 30.31
CA LEU A 7 16.65 -46.76 29.17
C LEU A 7 17.96 -46.09 29.62
N HIS A 8 19.08 -46.60 29.11
CA HIS A 8 20.35 -45.93 29.23
C HIS A 8 20.60 -45.15 27.94
N GLY A 9 20.24 -43.85 27.95
CA GLY A 9 20.35 -42.98 26.76
C GLY A 9 19.34 -41.86 26.78
N ILE A 10 19.24 -41.13 25.67
CA ILE A 10 18.29 -40.02 25.47
C ILE A 10 16.99 -40.61 24.92
N ARG A 11 15.88 -40.28 25.58
CA ARG A 11 14.53 -40.56 25.04
C ARG A 11 13.92 -39.25 24.62
N THR A 12 13.67 -39.09 23.33
CA THR A 12 12.88 -37.99 22.82
C THR A 12 11.41 -38.38 22.87
N LEU A 13 10.61 -37.58 23.50
CA LEU A 13 9.15 -37.67 23.47
C LEU A 13 8.68 -36.40 22.78
N GLU A 14 8.00 -36.57 21.65
CA GLU A 14 7.28 -35.47 21.01
C GLU A 14 5.88 -35.43 21.64
N TYR A 15 5.54 -34.29 22.20
CA TYR A 15 4.20 -34.00 22.68
C TYR A 15 3.61 -32.99 21.67
N ASP A 16 2.49 -33.31 21.06
CA ASP A 16 1.61 -32.34 20.43
C ASP A 16 0.76 -31.75 21.55
N ASP A 17 1.21 -30.60 22.07
CA ASP A 17 0.61 -29.91 23.19
C ASP A 17 -0.60 -29.04 22.81
N GLY A 18 -1.03 -29.09 21.54
CA GLY A 18 -2.17 -28.34 21.07
C GLY A 18 -1.90 -26.84 20.84
N THR A 19 -0.70 -26.34 21.22
CA THR A 19 -0.34 -24.93 20.98
C THR A 19 -0.24 -24.64 19.49
N LYS A 20 -0.74 -23.47 19.07
CA LYS A 20 -0.64 -23.00 17.70
C LYS A 20 0.29 -21.81 17.60
N GLU A 21 1.15 -21.80 16.57
CA GLU A 21 2.06 -20.67 16.37
C GLU A 21 1.29 -19.43 15.93
N ILE A 22 1.38 -18.35 16.69
CA ILE A 22 0.85 -17.05 16.32
C ILE A 22 1.89 -16.30 15.50
N ASN A 23 1.57 -16.03 14.23
CA ASN A 23 2.43 -15.25 13.35
C ASN A 23 2.12 -13.76 13.46
N THR A 24 3.18 -12.96 13.60
CA THR A 24 3.08 -11.50 13.64
C THR A 24 2.50 -10.96 12.32
N VAL A 25 1.49 -10.10 12.41
CA VAL A 25 0.92 -9.42 11.24
C VAL A 25 1.88 -8.35 10.73
N ASP A 26 1.92 -8.16 9.39
CA ASP A 26 2.66 -7.06 8.79
C ASP A 26 1.88 -5.75 8.97
N ILE A 27 2.56 -4.73 9.52
CA ILE A 27 2.01 -3.38 9.71
C ILE A 27 2.78 -2.31 8.95
N SER A 28 3.75 -2.68 8.12
CA SER A 28 4.52 -1.77 7.28
C SER A 28 3.79 -1.36 5.99
N VAL A 29 2.60 -1.94 5.75
CA VAL A 29 1.81 -1.71 4.54
C VAL A 29 1.23 -0.30 4.52
N ILE A 30 1.56 0.44 3.46
CA ILE A 30 1.13 1.83 3.25
C ILE A 30 -0.11 1.85 2.35
N GLY A 31 -1.18 2.54 2.81
CA GLY A 31 -2.35 2.87 2.00
C GLY A 31 -2.28 4.33 1.56
N ILE A 32 -2.26 4.56 0.27
CA ILE A 32 -2.18 5.89 -0.33
C ILE A 32 -3.34 6.18 -1.27
N VAL A 33 -3.91 7.38 -1.15
CA VAL A 33 -5.00 7.85 -2.01
C VAL A 33 -4.58 9.13 -2.71
N GLY A 34 -4.84 9.21 -4.01
CA GLY A 34 -4.51 10.40 -4.79
C GLY A 34 -4.88 10.27 -6.27
N THR A 35 -4.42 11.25 -7.06
CA THR A 35 -4.67 11.32 -8.50
C THR A 35 -3.47 10.84 -9.30
N ALA A 36 -3.74 10.25 -10.46
CA ALA A 36 -2.75 9.85 -11.45
C ALA A 36 -3.41 9.92 -12.85
N PRO A 37 -3.68 11.12 -13.37
CA PRO A 37 -4.41 11.28 -14.64
C PRO A 37 -3.72 10.60 -15.82
N ASP A 38 -2.39 10.54 -15.84
CA ASP A 38 -1.60 9.89 -16.89
C ASP A 38 -1.39 8.38 -16.66
N SER A 39 -2.02 7.78 -15.65
CA SER A 39 -1.95 6.32 -15.48
C SER A 39 -2.41 5.65 -16.77
N SER A 40 -1.65 4.61 -17.19
CA SER A 40 -1.89 3.94 -18.46
C SER A 40 -3.36 3.60 -18.68
N TYR A 41 -3.94 4.23 -19.69
CA TYR A 41 -5.30 3.92 -20.15
C TYR A 41 -5.31 2.53 -20.77
N PRO A 42 -6.43 1.82 -20.71
CA PRO A 42 -6.58 0.58 -21.43
C PRO A 42 -6.50 0.89 -22.95
N THR A 43 -5.74 0.09 -23.66
CA THR A 43 -5.58 0.21 -25.10
C THR A 43 -6.26 -0.93 -25.82
N CYS A 44 -6.86 -0.64 -26.99
CA CYS A 44 -7.39 -1.66 -27.88
C CYS A 44 -6.24 -2.46 -28.48
N ALA A 45 -6.45 -3.75 -28.67
CA ALA A 45 -5.58 -4.56 -29.51
C ALA A 45 -5.86 -4.22 -30.97
N SER A 46 -4.80 -4.11 -31.77
CA SER A 46 -4.90 -3.75 -33.18
C SER A 46 -3.94 -4.53 -34.09
N LEU A 47 -4.22 -4.54 -35.36
CA LEU A 47 -3.37 -5.07 -36.42
C LEU A 47 -3.55 -4.22 -37.68
N LEU A 48 -2.45 -3.82 -38.27
CA LEU A 48 -2.41 -3.16 -39.56
C LEU A 48 -2.02 -4.18 -40.63
N TRP A 49 -2.82 -4.25 -41.71
CA TRP A 49 -2.56 -5.12 -42.85
C TRP A 49 -2.60 -4.29 -44.15
N GLY A 50 -1.61 -4.46 -45.02
CA GLY A 50 -1.44 -3.68 -46.21
C GLY A 50 -0.46 -2.52 -46.00
N SER A 51 -0.58 -1.46 -46.82
CA SER A 51 0.35 -0.33 -46.83
C SER A 51 -0.36 0.92 -47.27
N GLU A 52 -0.05 2.09 -46.69
CA GLU A 52 -0.53 3.40 -47.14
C GLU A 52 -0.04 3.70 -48.55
N LEU A 53 1.20 3.33 -48.92
CA LEU A 53 1.78 3.55 -50.26
C LEU A 53 1.05 2.77 -51.34
N ALA A 54 0.50 1.61 -51.04
CA ALA A 54 -0.28 0.78 -51.94
C ALA A 54 -1.79 1.11 -51.89
N ASP A 55 -2.19 2.05 -51.06
CA ASP A 55 -3.57 2.48 -50.82
C ASP A 55 -4.53 1.30 -50.51
N ASN A 56 -4.00 0.30 -49.83
CA ASN A 56 -4.72 -0.92 -49.47
C ASN A 56 -4.65 -1.25 -47.97
N LEU A 57 -4.40 -0.24 -47.14
CA LEU A 57 -4.31 -0.41 -45.71
C LEU A 57 -5.65 -0.79 -45.09
N VAL A 58 -5.65 -1.84 -44.27
CA VAL A 58 -6.79 -2.25 -43.45
C VAL A 58 -6.31 -2.32 -42.00
N GLU A 59 -7.00 -1.61 -41.14
CA GLU A 59 -6.75 -1.63 -39.70
C GLU A 59 -7.88 -2.40 -38.99
N PHE A 60 -7.48 -3.38 -38.19
CA PHE A 60 -8.36 -4.08 -37.26
C PHE A 60 -8.06 -3.60 -35.86
N SER A 61 -9.08 -3.22 -35.10
CA SER A 61 -8.94 -2.88 -33.68
C SER A 61 -10.11 -3.38 -32.86
N THR A 62 -9.87 -3.83 -31.63
CA THR A 62 -10.98 -4.24 -30.76
C THR A 62 -11.82 -3.04 -30.35
N VAL A 63 -13.14 -3.21 -30.23
CA VAL A 63 -14.05 -2.17 -29.75
C VAL A 63 -13.82 -1.89 -28.28
N MET A 64 -13.58 -2.96 -27.50
CA MET A 64 -13.29 -2.85 -26.09
C MET A 64 -11.77 -2.86 -25.87
N PRO A 65 -11.23 -1.88 -25.16
CA PRO A 65 -9.82 -1.93 -24.77
C PRO A 65 -9.57 -3.01 -23.72
N GLY A 66 -8.35 -3.54 -23.70
CA GLY A 66 -7.93 -4.53 -22.72
C GLY A 66 -7.01 -5.60 -23.31
N ALA A 67 -6.33 -6.33 -22.41
CA ALA A 67 -5.42 -7.41 -22.79
C ALA A 67 -6.15 -8.58 -23.48
N ASP A 68 -7.42 -8.78 -23.15
CA ASP A 68 -8.27 -9.80 -23.81
C ASP A 68 -8.38 -9.60 -25.32
N GLY A 69 -8.20 -8.35 -25.79
CA GLY A 69 -8.15 -8.04 -27.21
C GLY A 69 -7.04 -8.77 -27.97
N ASN A 70 -5.93 -9.12 -27.31
CA ASN A 70 -4.81 -9.85 -27.91
C ASN A 70 -5.14 -11.30 -28.25
N ASN A 71 -6.26 -11.85 -27.70
CA ASN A 71 -6.75 -13.19 -27.99
C ASN A 71 -7.66 -13.25 -29.22
N TRP A 72 -7.90 -12.08 -29.86
CA TRP A 72 -8.62 -12.03 -31.11
C TRP A 72 -7.70 -12.34 -32.29
N ILE A 73 -8.18 -13.20 -33.19
CA ILE A 73 -7.53 -13.54 -34.45
C ILE A 73 -8.34 -12.92 -35.58
N VAL A 74 -7.67 -12.30 -36.54
CA VAL A 74 -8.28 -11.83 -37.78
C VAL A 74 -7.69 -12.57 -38.96
N GLU A 75 -8.55 -12.83 -39.94
CA GLU A 75 -8.22 -13.59 -41.15
C GLU A 75 -8.97 -12.98 -42.33
N ILE A 76 -8.30 -12.84 -43.48
CA ILE A 76 -8.93 -12.48 -44.77
C ILE A 76 -8.72 -13.66 -45.70
N VAL A 77 -9.79 -14.33 -46.10
CA VAL A 77 -9.76 -15.48 -47.01
C VAL A 77 -10.05 -15.01 -48.43
N ASP A 78 -9.16 -15.31 -49.36
CA ASP A 78 -9.42 -15.09 -50.78
C ASP A 78 -10.30 -16.23 -51.32
N LEU A 79 -11.47 -15.89 -51.82
CA LEU A 79 -12.42 -16.90 -52.32
C LEU A 79 -11.95 -17.55 -53.65
N GLY A 80 -11.03 -16.93 -54.42
CA GLY A 80 -10.55 -17.44 -55.68
C GLY A 80 -11.67 -17.91 -56.65
N ILE A 81 -11.29 -18.38 -57.82
CA ILE A 81 -12.25 -18.84 -58.86
C ILE A 81 -12.85 -20.25 -58.51
N ASN A 82 -12.36 -20.94 -57.50
CA ASN A 82 -12.69 -22.33 -57.21
C ASN A 82 -13.44 -22.60 -55.89
N GLY A 83 -14.31 -21.73 -55.45
CA GLY A 83 -15.54 -22.10 -54.74
C GLY A 83 -15.46 -22.79 -53.37
N ASN A 84 -14.41 -22.65 -52.57
CA ASN A 84 -14.53 -22.95 -51.16
C ASN A 84 -14.98 -21.71 -50.41
N VAL A 85 -16.27 -21.58 -50.21
CA VAL A 85 -16.92 -20.43 -49.62
C VAL A 85 -16.66 -20.39 -48.11
N ALA A 86 -15.60 -19.70 -47.68
CA ALA A 86 -15.49 -19.26 -46.30
C ALA A 86 -16.66 -18.33 -46.01
N THR A 87 -17.34 -18.50 -44.91
CA THR A 87 -18.42 -17.60 -44.50
C THR A 87 -17.81 -16.50 -43.61
N PRO A 88 -17.96 -15.22 -44.00
CA PRO A 88 -17.46 -14.14 -43.13
C PRO A 88 -18.23 -14.14 -41.80
N GLY A 89 -17.56 -13.82 -40.71
CA GLY A 89 -18.20 -13.74 -39.42
C GLY A 89 -17.29 -14.01 -38.25
N TYR A 90 -17.89 -13.88 -37.08
CA TYR A 90 -17.24 -14.21 -35.80
C TYR A 90 -17.38 -15.70 -35.50
N SER A 91 -16.31 -16.30 -34.99
CA SER A 91 -16.27 -17.69 -34.53
C SER A 91 -15.38 -17.81 -33.29
N THR A 92 -15.65 -18.86 -32.47
CA THR A 92 -14.79 -19.24 -31.36
C THR A 92 -14.03 -20.49 -31.69
N LEU A 93 -12.73 -20.50 -31.53
CA LEU A 93 -11.88 -21.66 -31.78
C LEU A 93 -11.89 -22.62 -30.58
N PRO A 94 -11.46 -23.88 -30.74
CA PRO A 94 -11.46 -24.87 -29.67
C PRO A 94 -10.59 -24.52 -28.46
N ASP A 95 -9.58 -23.66 -28.63
CA ASP A 95 -8.69 -23.12 -27.59
C ASP A 95 -9.30 -21.92 -26.82
N GLY A 96 -10.52 -21.51 -27.18
CA GLY A 96 -11.22 -20.38 -26.57
C GLY A 96 -10.87 -19.02 -27.20
N SER A 97 -9.93 -18.96 -28.14
CA SER A 97 -9.66 -17.72 -28.88
C SER A 97 -10.84 -17.38 -29.81
N ARG A 98 -11.01 -16.08 -30.09
CA ARG A 98 -12.09 -15.56 -30.95
C ARG A 98 -11.52 -15.15 -32.29
N LYS A 99 -12.21 -15.45 -33.37
CA LYS A 99 -11.76 -15.18 -34.73
C LYS A 99 -12.79 -14.37 -35.51
N LEU A 100 -12.35 -13.32 -36.19
CA LEU A 100 -13.07 -12.66 -37.25
C LEU A 100 -12.53 -13.12 -38.59
N THR A 101 -13.38 -13.76 -39.42
CA THR A 101 -13.07 -14.12 -40.82
C THR A 101 -13.72 -13.12 -41.73
N MET A 102 -12.95 -12.50 -42.59
CA MET A 102 -13.40 -11.68 -43.73
C MET A 102 -13.04 -12.33 -45.06
N ILE A 103 -13.75 -11.99 -46.12
CA ILE A 103 -13.53 -12.55 -47.42
C ILE A 103 -13.15 -11.49 -48.47
N THR A 104 -12.33 -11.87 -49.41
CA THR A 104 -12.00 -11.09 -50.61
C THR A 104 -12.01 -11.99 -51.84
N ASP A 105 -12.19 -11.43 -53.01
CA ASP A 105 -12.12 -12.15 -54.32
C ASP A 105 -10.79 -11.88 -55.05
N GLY A 106 -9.76 -11.47 -54.34
CA GLY A 106 -8.39 -11.29 -54.86
C GLY A 106 -8.20 -9.97 -55.64
N ALA A 107 -9.24 -9.24 -55.97
CA ALA A 107 -9.17 -7.96 -56.71
C ALA A 107 -9.94 -6.84 -56.03
N MET A 108 -10.30 -6.98 -54.79
CA MET A 108 -11.12 -6.00 -54.06
C MET A 108 -10.33 -4.84 -53.52
N THR A 109 -10.90 -3.68 -53.65
CA THR A 109 -10.46 -2.51 -52.88
C THR A 109 -10.98 -2.60 -51.44
N PRO A 110 -10.37 -1.93 -50.47
CA PRO A 110 -10.83 -1.90 -49.08
C PRO A 110 -12.33 -1.62 -48.95
N SER A 111 -12.84 -0.62 -49.61
CA SER A 111 -14.26 -0.24 -49.59
C SER A 111 -15.18 -1.35 -50.10
N LYS A 112 -14.87 -1.95 -51.22
CA LYS A 112 -15.66 -3.06 -51.77
C LYS A 112 -15.63 -4.30 -50.92
N MET A 113 -14.47 -4.59 -50.31
CA MET A 113 -14.34 -5.69 -49.38
C MET A 113 -15.20 -5.46 -48.12
N TYR A 114 -15.24 -4.25 -47.61
CA TYR A 114 -16.11 -3.88 -46.50
C TYR A 114 -17.59 -4.10 -46.84
N ASP A 115 -18.05 -3.53 -47.94
CA ASP A 115 -19.44 -3.62 -48.39
C ASP A 115 -19.85 -5.06 -48.64
N GLN A 116 -19.02 -5.90 -49.28
CA GLN A 116 -19.27 -7.27 -49.54
C GLN A 116 -19.39 -8.10 -48.23
N ASN A 117 -18.50 -7.88 -47.30
CA ASN A 117 -18.55 -8.63 -46.04
C ASN A 117 -19.79 -8.27 -45.20
N GLN A 118 -20.27 -7.03 -45.27
CA GLN A 118 -21.54 -6.63 -44.63
C GLN A 118 -22.76 -7.28 -45.29
N GLN A 119 -22.75 -7.45 -46.63
CA GLN A 119 -23.86 -8.07 -47.37
C GLN A 119 -23.89 -9.62 -47.27
N TYR A 120 -22.73 -10.25 -47.11
CA TYR A 120 -22.63 -11.73 -47.20
C TYR A 120 -23.24 -12.46 -46.00
N LYS A 121 -23.40 -11.76 -44.89
CA LYS A 121 -24.00 -12.33 -43.69
C LYS A 121 -24.97 -11.35 -43.08
N GLU A 122 -26.24 -11.68 -43.11
CA GLU A 122 -27.23 -11.01 -42.29
C GLU A 122 -26.76 -11.10 -40.81
N GLY A 123 -26.37 -9.99 -40.22
CA GLY A 123 -25.89 -9.91 -38.86
C GLY A 123 -24.38 -9.93 -38.64
N LEU A 124 -23.52 -9.82 -39.68
CA LEU A 124 -22.10 -9.50 -39.46
C LEU A 124 -21.98 -8.04 -39.08
N GLN A 125 -21.98 -7.79 -37.77
CA GLN A 125 -21.78 -6.44 -37.23
C GLN A 125 -20.29 -6.21 -37.06
N ILE A 126 -19.60 -5.75 -38.10
CA ILE A 126 -18.28 -5.14 -37.98
C ILE A 126 -18.47 -3.91 -37.07
N GLY A 127 -17.70 -3.86 -35.97
CA GLY A 127 -17.90 -2.86 -34.92
C GLY A 127 -18.61 -3.40 -33.66
N GLU A 128 -19.08 -4.66 -33.65
CA GLU A 128 -19.58 -5.29 -32.41
C GLU A 128 -18.43 -5.64 -31.44
N TYR A 129 -17.38 -6.31 -31.96
CA TYR A 129 -16.20 -6.71 -31.20
C TYR A 129 -14.90 -6.16 -31.79
N ILE A 130 -14.83 -6.06 -33.12
CA ILE A 130 -13.69 -5.56 -33.88
C ILE A 130 -14.17 -4.47 -34.81
N ASN A 131 -13.54 -3.28 -34.75
CA ASN A 131 -13.64 -2.24 -35.73
C ASN A 131 -12.70 -2.56 -36.89
N VAL A 132 -13.16 -2.35 -38.11
CA VAL A 132 -12.33 -2.43 -39.33
C VAL A 132 -12.37 -1.08 -40.03
N THR A 133 -11.20 -0.45 -40.17
CA THR A 133 -11.03 0.82 -40.86
C THR A 133 -10.15 0.64 -42.08
N PHE A 134 -10.42 1.40 -43.12
CA PHE A 134 -9.75 1.34 -44.40
C PHE A 134 -9.18 2.71 -44.73
N GLY A 135 -7.86 2.87 -44.76
CA GLY A 135 -7.10 4.01 -45.21
C GLY A 135 -7.71 5.38 -44.92
N GLY A 136 -7.87 5.76 -43.68
CA GLY A 136 -8.36 7.09 -43.26
C GLY A 136 -9.82 7.43 -43.55
N ASP A 137 -10.38 7.13 -44.76
CA ASP A 137 -11.74 7.51 -45.13
C ASP A 137 -12.51 6.45 -45.92
N HIS A 138 -12.19 5.19 -45.79
CA HIS A 138 -12.78 4.05 -46.53
C HIS A 138 -12.60 4.15 -48.09
N ALA A 139 -11.62 4.92 -48.55
CA ALA A 139 -11.44 5.27 -49.95
C ALA A 139 -10.26 4.61 -50.66
N GLY A 140 -9.61 3.61 -50.00
CA GLY A 140 -8.46 2.93 -50.58
C GLY A 140 -8.78 2.30 -51.96
N THR A 141 -7.91 2.55 -52.94
CA THR A 141 -8.04 2.06 -54.33
C THR A 141 -7.16 0.85 -54.64
N GLY A 142 -6.23 0.52 -53.72
CA GLY A 142 -5.34 -0.62 -53.83
C GLY A 142 -6.04 -1.95 -53.59
N THR A 143 -5.43 -3.06 -54.03
CA THR A 143 -5.97 -4.41 -53.81
C THR A 143 -5.64 -4.91 -52.43
N VAL A 144 -6.67 -5.39 -51.69
CA VAL A 144 -6.49 -6.10 -50.41
C VAL A 144 -6.20 -7.58 -50.67
N PHE A 145 -5.13 -8.09 -50.09
CA PHE A 145 -4.71 -9.46 -50.21
C PHE A 145 -5.19 -10.31 -49.01
N ALA A 146 -5.21 -11.63 -49.19
CA ALA A 146 -5.48 -12.55 -48.13
C ALA A 146 -4.54 -12.36 -46.91
N LEU A 147 -5.09 -12.42 -45.72
CA LEU A 147 -4.38 -12.36 -44.44
C LEU A 147 -4.50 -13.73 -43.78
N PRO A 148 -3.39 -14.43 -43.50
CA PRO A 148 -3.46 -15.67 -42.71
C PRO A 148 -3.97 -15.36 -41.30
N PRO A 149 -4.51 -16.35 -40.56
CA PRO A 149 -4.93 -16.15 -39.18
C PRO A 149 -3.82 -15.47 -38.36
N THR A 150 -4.08 -14.25 -37.92
CA THR A 150 -3.09 -13.39 -37.22
C THR A 150 -3.74 -12.77 -35.99
N ASN A 151 -3.05 -12.86 -34.86
CA ASN A 151 -3.52 -12.27 -33.62
C ASN A 151 -3.41 -10.73 -33.65
N LEU A 152 -4.40 -10.08 -33.07
CA LEU A 152 -4.27 -8.69 -32.67
C LEU A 152 -3.24 -8.55 -31.56
N SER A 153 -2.66 -7.37 -31.40
CA SER A 153 -1.65 -7.11 -30.39
C SER A 153 -1.76 -5.68 -29.84
N GLY A 154 -1.09 -5.41 -28.72
CA GLY A 154 -1.05 -4.08 -28.12
C GLY A 154 -2.22 -3.74 -27.20
N GLY A 155 -3.18 -4.64 -27.01
CA GLY A 155 -4.25 -4.50 -26.01
C GLY A 155 -3.68 -4.55 -24.60
N LYS A 156 -4.07 -3.59 -23.76
CA LYS A 156 -3.65 -3.49 -22.36
C LYS A 156 -4.82 -3.15 -21.48
N ASP A 157 -4.86 -3.77 -20.30
CA ASP A 157 -5.82 -3.43 -19.26
C ASP A 157 -5.46 -2.11 -18.58
N GLU A 158 -6.46 -1.47 -17.98
CA GLU A 158 -6.22 -0.36 -17.07
C GLU A 158 -5.41 -0.85 -15.86
N SER A 159 -4.24 -0.22 -15.62
CA SER A 159 -3.32 -0.66 -14.57
C SER A 159 -3.81 -0.29 -13.18
N PHE A 160 -4.48 0.87 -13.05
CA PHE A 160 -5.02 1.39 -11.80
C PHE A 160 -6.44 1.91 -12.03
N LYS A 161 -7.44 1.09 -11.70
CA LYS A 161 -8.85 1.49 -11.80
C LYS A 161 -9.21 2.49 -10.70
N TYR A 162 -10.13 3.41 -11.01
CA TYR A 162 -10.62 4.38 -10.02
C TYR A 162 -11.30 3.69 -8.85
N ASN A 163 -10.98 4.13 -7.63
CA ASN A 163 -11.53 3.64 -6.38
C ASN A 163 -11.33 2.12 -6.14
N VAL A 164 -10.33 1.51 -6.79
CA VAL A 164 -9.97 0.11 -6.58
C VAL A 164 -8.57 0.02 -5.97
N PRO A 165 -8.42 -0.55 -4.76
CA PRO A 165 -7.12 -0.76 -4.17
C PRO A 165 -6.24 -1.64 -5.04
N THR A 166 -5.07 -1.14 -5.43
CA THR A 166 -4.12 -1.84 -6.28
C THR A 166 -2.78 -1.93 -5.57
N LEU A 167 -2.21 -3.14 -5.51
CA LEU A 167 -0.98 -3.42 -4.79
C LEU A 167 0.27 -3.10 -5.64
N ILE A 168 1.20 -2.32 -5.05
CA ILE A 168 2.58 -2.16 -5.52
C ILE A 168 3.48 -2.79 -4.45
N ALA A 169 4.14 -3.90 -4.77
CA ALA A 169 5.05 -4.59 -3.86
C ALA A 169 6.50 -4.23 -4.19
N GLY A 170 6.96 -3.04 -3.77
CA GLY A 170 8.35 -2.55 -3.99
C GLY A 170 8.75 -2.37 -5.47
N SER A 171 7.83 -2.54 -6.42
CA SER A 171 8.14 -2.55 -7.85
C SER A 171 8.14 -1.16 -8.48
N GLN A 172 9.31 -0.60 -8.75
CA GLN A 172 9.50 0.63 -9.51
C GLN A 172 8.83 0.57 -10.90
N LYS A 173 8.86 -0.60 -11.56
CA LYS A 173 8.20 -0.80 -12.86
C LYS A 173 6.69 -0.64 -12.75
N LYS A 174 6.06 -1.20 -11.71
CA LYS A 174 4.63 -1.08 -11.49
C LYS A 174 4.25 0.34 -11.06
N ALA A 175 5.09 1.00 -10.24
CA ALA A 175 4.92 2.41 -9.88
C ALA A 175 4.95 3.33 -11.11
N GLY A 176 5.83 3.05 -12.08
CA GLY A 176 5.92 3.78 -13.34
C GLY A 176 4.64 3.78 -14.20
N LEU A 177 3.75 2.81 -14.01
CA LEU A 177 2.45 2.77 -14.69
C LEU A 177 1.46 3.84 -14.19
N LEU A 178 1.76 4.51 -13.07
CA LEU A 178 0.99 5.67 -12.58
C LEU A 178 1.15 6.91 -13.47
N GLY A 179 2.17 6.93 -14.37
CA GLY A 179 2.46 8.07 -15.20
C GLY A 179 3.30 9.13 -14.50
N GLY A 180 3.23 10.38 -14.97
CA GLY A 180 4.06 11.50 -14.49
C GLY A 180 3.31 12.63 -13.81
N SER A 181 1.98 12.70 -13.94
CA SER A 181 1.17 13.78 -13.37
C SER A 181 0.23 13.31 -12.26
N GLY A 182 -0.29 14.25 -11.49
CA GLY A 182 -1.11 13.98 -10.32
C GLY A 182 -0.30 13.88 -9.02
N THR A 183 -0.95 13.45 -7.94
CA THR A 183 -0.33 13.38 -6.60
C THR A 183 0.31 12.03 -6.30
N LEU A 184 -0.15 10.93 -6.92
CA LEU A 184 0.33 9.58 -6.66
C LEU A 184 1.75 9.30 -7.18
N PRO A 185 2.12 9.62 -8.44
CA PRO A 185 3.43 9.25 -8.96
C PRO A 185 4.60 9.78 -8.11
N PRO A 186 4.64 11.08 -7.77
CA PRO A 186 5.71 11.60 -6.95
C PRO A 186 5.67 11.06 -5.50
N ALA A 187 4.49 10.89 -4.91
CA ALA A 187 4.37 10.38 -3.54
C ALA A 187 4.82 8.92 -3.44
N VAL A 188 4.47 8.07 -4.40
CA VAL A 188 4.96 6.67 -4.46
C VAL A 188 6.48 6.63 -4.65
N SER A 189 7.03 7.49 -5.52
CA SER A 189 8.48 7.61 -5.68
C SER A 189 9.18 8.03 -4.38
N GLU A 190 8.62 8.98 -3.64
CA GLU A 190 9.14 9.43 -2.33
C GLU A 190 9.10 8.33 -1.27
N ILE A 191 8.07 7.49 -1.26
CA ILE A 191 8.02 6.29 -0.39
C ILE A 191 9.13 5.32 -0.77
N LEU A 192 9.24 4.95 -2.06
CA LEU A 192 10.22 3.99 -2.56
C LEU A 192 11.67 4.50 -2.44
N ASN A 193 11.90 5.80 -2.35
CA ASN A 193 13.22 6.36 -2.03
C ASN A 193 13.64 6.12 -0.57
N GLN A 194 12.69 5.82 0.32
CA GLN A 194 12.99 5.46 1.72
C GLN A 194 13.22 3.96 1.85
N GLU A 195 12.36 3.14 1.23
CA GLU A 195 12.32 1.68 1.38
C GLU A 195 11.49 1.04 0.26
N ASP A 196 11.80 -0.17 -0.13
CA ASP A 196 10.99 -1.01 -1.02
C ASP A 196 9.73 -1.51 -0.28
N ALA A 197 8.82 -0.59 0.01
CA ALA A 197 7.63 -0.84 0.81
C ALA A 197 6.50 -1.50 0.02
N ILE A 198 5.62 -2.20 0.73
CA ILE A 198 4.33 -2.66 0.20
C ILE A 198 3.34 -1.49 0.24
N ILE A 199 2.87 -1.07 -0.93
CA ILE A 199 1.99 0.09 -1.07
C ILE A 199 0.66 -0.34 -1.69
N VAL A 200 -0.43 -0.03 -1.04
CA VAL A 200 -1.79 -0.13 -1.59
C VAL A 200 -2.19 1.24 -2.11
N VAL A 201 -2.26 1.36 -3.42
CA VAL A 201 -2.60 2.60 -4.12
C VAL A 201 -4.08 2.61 -4.47
N VAL A 202 -4.78 3.69 -4.16
CA VAL A 202 -6.13 3.97 -4.63
C VAL A 202 -6.11 5.22 -5.47
N ARG A 203 -6.28 5.04 -6.77
CA ARG A 203 -6.41 6.13 -7.73
C ARG A 203 -7.83 6.70 -7.68
N VAL A 204 -7.94 8.03 -7.62
CA VAL A 204 -9.21 8.74 -7.70
C VAL A 204 -9.26 9.63 -8.93
N GLU A 205 -10.47 9.87 -9.43
CA GLU A 205 -10.69 10.75 -10.57
C GLU A 205 -10.38 12.19 -10.18
N GLU A 206 -9.62 12.88 -11.03
CA GLU A 206 -9.34 14.30 -10.88
C GLU A 206 -10.52 15.13 -11.41
N ASP A 207 -10.95 16.12 -10.65
CA ASP A 207 -12.01 17.05 -11.04
C ASP A 207 -11.57 18.48 -10.71
N SER A 208 -11.91 19.42 -11.57
CA SER A 208 -11.65 20.85 -11.38
C SER A 208 -12.55 21.49 -10.32
N ASP A 209 -13.71 20.87 -10.03
CA ASP A 209 -14.58 21.26 -8.93
C ASP A 209 -14.03 20.73 -7.60
N GLU A 210 -13.63 21.64 -6.71
CA GLU A 210 -13.04 21.31 -5.42
C GLU A 210 -13.96 20.44 -4.55
N THR A 211 -15.28 20.59 -4.65
CA THR A 211 -16.25 19.80 -3.88
C THR A 211 -16.30 18.37 -4.38
N LYS A 212 -16.33 18.18 -5.71
CA LYS A 212 -16.29 16.85 -6.33
C LYS A 212 -14.93 16.20 -6.08
N MET A 213 -13.84 16.94 -6.23
CA MET A 213 -12.50 16.43 -5.93
C MET A 213 -12.39 15.92 -4.48
N ARG A 214 -12.89 16.69 -3.51
CA ARG A 214 -12.95 16.23 -2.10
C ARG A 214 -13.76 14.94 -1.95
N GLN A 215 -14.91 14.85 -2.63
CA GLN A 215 -15.73 13.64 -2.58
C GLN A 215 -15.02 12.44 -3.21
N ASN A 216 -14.34 12.63 -4.33
CA ASN A 216 -13.56 11.58 -4.99
C ASN A 216 -12.46 11.05 -4.07
N VAL A 217 -11.72 11.94 -3.38
CA VAL A 217 -10.70 11.54 -2.41
C VAL A 217 -11.31 10.77 -1.23
N VAL A 218 -12.44 11.21 -0.70
CA VAL A 218 -13.16 10.51 0.38
C VAL A 218 -13.61 9.13 -0.06
N ASN A 219 -14.12 8.99 -1.30
CA ASN A 219 -14.47 7.68 -1.85
C ASN A 219 -13.24 6.77 -1.95
N GLY A 220 -12.11 7.31 -2.41
CA GLY A 220 -10.83 6.59 -2.45
C GLY A 220 -10.33 6.16 -1.07
N ILE A 221 -10.45 7.03 -0.05
CA ILE A 221 -10.09 6.69 1.34
C ILE A 221 -10.96 5.53 1.85
N ASN A 222 -12.27 5.58 1.59
CA ASN A 222 -13.16 4.49 1.97
C ASN A 222 -12.87 3.19 1.21
N ALA A 223 -12.40 3.26 -0.04
CA ALA A 223 -12.02 2.08 -0.81
C ALA A 223 -10.86 1.31 -0.16
N LEU A 224 -9.98 1.94 0.62
CA LEU A 224 -8.91 1.25 1.37
C LEU A 224 -9.45 0.15 2.30
N LEU A 225 -10.69 0.27 2.78
CA LEU A 225 -11.35 -0.75 3.61
C LEU A 225 -11.53 -2.09 2.90
N THR A 226 -11.58 -2.08 1.57
CA THR A 226 -11.76 -3.30 0.75
C THR A 226 -10.44 -3.97 0.38
N SER A 227 -9.30 -3.37 0.73
CA SER A 227 -7.97 -3.87 0.33
C SER A 227 -7.69 -5.30 0.79
N ALA A 228 -8.10 -5.66 2.00
CA ALA A 228 -7.93 -7.01 2.52
C ALA A 228 -8.65 -8.07 1.66
N GLN A 229 -9.81 -7.73 1.10
CA GLN A 229 -10.60 -8.64 0.27
C GLN A 229 -10.07 -8.75 -1.16
N ILE A 230 -9.50 -7.66 -1.70
CA ILE A 230 -9.01 -7.58 -3.08
C ILE A 230 -7.56 -8.05 -3.18
N ASN A 231 -6.71 -7.58 -2.26
CA ASN A 231 -5.26 -7.76 -2.31
C ASN A 231 -4.72 -8.72 -1.24
N GLN A 232 -5.56 -9.22 -0.34
CA GLN A 232 -5.17 -10.02 0.84
C GLN A 232 -4.21 -9.28 1.79
N VAL A 233 -4.16 -7.95 1.69
CA VAL A 233 -3.27 -7.08 2.47
C VAL A 233 -4.07 -5.93 3.06
N THR A 234 -3.85 -5.65 4.35
CA THR A 234 -4.50 -4.54 5.07
C THR A 234 -3.51 -3.39 5.25
N PRO A 235 -3.78 -2.20 4.69
CA PRO A 235 -2.92 -1.04 4.93
C PRO A 235 -3.03 -0.58 6.40
N ARG A 236 -1.87 -0.27 7.00
CA ARG A 236 -1.75 0.15 8.41
C ARG A 236 -1.14 1.54 8.57
N ILE A 237 -0.56 2.08 7.52
CA ILE A 237 -0.06 3.45 7.45
C ILE A 237 -0.86 4.14 6.35
N LEU A 238 -1.71 5.11 6.70
CA LEU A 238 -2.64 5.71 5.76
C LEU A 238 -2.27 7.17 5.48
N ILE A 239 -2.22 7.51 4.19
CA ILE A 239 -1.88 8.86 3.73
C ILE A 239 -2.75 9.29 2.54
N ALA A 240 -2.99 10.59 2.45
CA ALA A 240 -3.58 11.25 1.29
C ALA A 240 -2.79 12.52 0.97
N PRO A 241 -1.59 12.39 0.35
CA PRO A 241 -0.69 13.50 0.09
C PRO A 241 -1.36 14.64 -0.69
N ASP A 242 -1.06 15.88 -0.31
CA ASP A 242 -1.70 17.13 -0.74
C ASP A 242 -3.16 17.31 -0.29
N TYR A 243 -3.95 16.25 -0.21
CA TYR A 243 -5.36 16.33 0.17
C TYR A 243 -5.57 16.33 1.68
N SER A 244 -4.72 15.67 2.45
CA SER A 244 -4.81 15.60 3.91
C SER A 244 -4.59 16.96 4.61
N ALA A 245 -4.11 17.98 3.90
CA ALA A 245 -4.07 19.35 4.37
C ALA A 245 -5.47 19.97 4.55
N ASN A 246 -6.50 19.43 3.88
CA ASN A 246 -7.89 19.79 4.07
C ASN A 246 -8.47 19.03 5.27
N ASP A 247 -9.06 19.77 6.24
CA ASP A 247 -9.54 19.19 7.48
C ASP A 247 -10.63 18.13 7.29
N TYR A 248 -11.57 18.36 6.35
CA TYR A 248 -12.63 17.39 6.05
C TYR A 248 -12.07 16.05 5.56
N ILE A 249 -11.07 16.10 4.67
CA ILE A 249 -10.40 14.88 4.16
C ILE A 249 -9.61 14.20 5.27
N ALA A 250 -8.90 14.98 6.11
CA ALA A 250 -8.14 14.44 7.22
C ALA A 250 -9.03 13.76 8.28
N GLU A 251 -10.22 14.30 8.57
CA GLU A 251 -11.23 13.67 9.44
C GLU A 251 -11.74 12.34 8.85
N GLN A 252 -11.98 12.28 7.54
CA GLN A 252 -12.38 11.02 6.88
C GLN A 252 -11.24 10.00 6.88
N LEU A 253 -10.00 10.45 6.70
CA LEU A 253 -8.82 9.60 6.81
C LEU A 253 -8.71 9.02 8.23
N GLU A 254 -8.99 9.80 9.27
CA GLU A 254 -9.01 9.35 10.66
C GLU A 254 -10.07 8.25 10.88
N VAL A 255 -11.29 8.42 10.36
CA VAL A 255 -12.36 7.42 10.47
C VAL A 255 -11.92 6.06 9.90
N VAL A 256 -11.30 6.07 8.71
CA VAL A 256 -10.81 4.84 8.07
C VAL A 256 -9.60 4.28 8.80
N THR A 257 -8.68 5.13 9.26
CA THR A 257 -7.52 4.75 10.07
C THR A 257 -7.93 4.02 11.34
N ASN A 258 -8.95 4.54 12.04
CA ASN A 258 -9.51 3.89 13.24
C ASN A 258 -10.09 2.50 12.92
N LYS A 259 -10.85 2.36 11.82
CA LYS A 259 -11.43 1.08 11.39
C LYS A 259 -10.37 0.04 11.03
N LEU A 260 -9.31 0.48 10.38
CA LEU A 260 -8.20 -0.39 9.97
C LEU A 260 -7.17 -0.61 11.07
N ARG A 261 -7.35 -0.03 12.27
CA ARG A 261 -6.36 -0.07 13.37
C ARG A 261 -4.96 0.35 12.94
N GLY A 262 -4.89 1.33 12.01
CA GLY A 262 -3.65 1.87 11.48
C GLY A 262 -3.23 3.17 12.17
N VAL A 263 -2.25 3.83 11.57
CA VAL A 263 -1.85 5.22 11.87
C VAL A 263 -2.02 6.06 10.62
N GLY A 264 -2.51 7.30 10.77
CA GLY A 264 -2.71 8.23 9.67
C GLY A 264 -1.73 9.40 9.76
N TYR A 265 -1.09 9.73 8.65
CA TYR A 265 -0.21 10.89 8.57
C TYR A 265 -0.88 11.98 7.76
N ILE A 266 -1.03 13.16 8.37
CA ILE A 266 -1.67 14.32 7.76
C ILE A 266 -0.69 15.47 7.62
N ASP A 267 -0.70 16.07 6.43
CA ASP A 267 0.17 17.19 6.09
C ASP A 267 -0.38 18.50 6.59
N SER A 268 0.50 19.41 7.01
CA SER A 268 0.13 20.80 7.27
C SER A 268 -0.20 21.51 5.96
N PRO A 269 -1.17 22.45 5.98
CA PRO A 269 -1.40 23.34 4.86
C PRO A 269 -0.12 24.10 4.47
N ARG A 270 -0.01 24.43 3.17
CA ARG A 270 1.11 25.22 2.66
C ARG A 270 1.21 26.56 3.40
N GLY A 271 2.40 26.96 3.83
CA GLY A 271 2.64 28.21 4.54
C GLY A 271 2.10 28.27 5.97
N ALA A 272 1.52 27.19 6.52
CA ALA A 272 0.98 27.18 7.88
C ALA A 272 2.06 27.52 8.92
N THR A 273 1.74 28.42 9.85
CA THR A 273 2.63 28.76 10.96
C THR A 273 2.65 27.66 12.02
N PRO A 274 3.66 27.61 12.91
CA PRO A 274 3.64 26.69 14.06
C PRO A 274 2.34 26.76 14.88
N ALA A 275 1.82 27.97 15.11
CA ALA A 275 0.60 28.17 15.87
C ALA A 275 -0.64 27.59 15.16
N ASP A 276 -0.73 27.75 13.84
CA ASP A 276 -1.84 27.18 13.05
C ASP A 276 -1.86 25.66 13.16
N VAL A 277 -0.69 25.02 13.07
CA VAL A 277 -0.56 23.57 13.13
C VAL A 277 -0.87 23.02 14.52
N VAL A 278 -0.42 23.70 15.58
CA VAL A 278 -0.74 23.35 16.97
C VAL A 278 -2.25 23.46 17.23
N ASN A 279 -2.91 24.52 16.72
CA ASN A 279 -4.36 24.65 16.81
C ASN A 279 -5.08 23.54 16.04
N ARG A 280 -4.60 23.19 14.85
CA ARG A 280 -5.15 22.13 14.02
C ARG A 280 -5.07 20.77 14.69
N ARG A 281 -4.00 20.49 15.45
CA ARG A 281 -3.79 19.23 16.21
C ARG A 281 -4.96 18.90 17.13
N GLN A 282 -5.64 19.89 17.70
CA GLN A 282 -6.73 19.68 18.66
C GLN A 282 -7.96 18.97 18.06
N ARG A 283 -8.05 18.90 16.73
CA ARG A 283 -9.19 18.28 16.01
C ARG A 283 -9.07 16.77 15.86
N TYR A 284 -7.86 16.20 16.01
CA TYR A 284 -7.59 14.80 15.67
C TYR A 284 -7.32 13.95 16.90
N GLY A 285 -7.62 12.66 16.78
CA GLY A 285 -7.48 11.68 17.83
C GLY A 285 -6.20 10.86 17.78
N GLY A 286 -6.14 9.86 18.65
CA GLY A 286 -4.94 9.12 19.03
C GLY A 286 -4.32 8.20 17.98
N ARG A 287 -4.78 8.23 16.73
CA ARG A 287 -4.18 7.46 15.63
C ARG A 287 -3.62 8.35 14.52
N MET A 288 -3.74 9.67 14.68
CA MET A 288 -3.27 10.64 13.68
C MET A 288 -1.97 11.31 14.13
N GLU A 289 -1.07 11.53 13.18
CA GLU A 289 0.15 12.31 13.35
C GLU A 289 0.14 13.50 12.39
N ILE A 290 0.41 14.68 12.92
CA ILE A 290 0.50 15.91 12.12
C ILE A 290 1.95 16.16 11.77
N LEU A 291 2.19 16.39 10.49
CA LEU A 291 3.49 16.57 9.90
C LEU A 291 3.71 18.00 9.40
N ARG A 292 4.85 18.56 9.74
CA ARG A 292 5.36 19.85 9.29
C ARG A 292 6.89 19.76 9.12
N PRO A 293 7.51 20.56 8.25
CA PRO A 293 6.96 21.35 7.14
C PRO A 293 6.76 20.50 5.88
N ARG A 294 6.33 21.15 4.80
CA ARG A 294 6.45 20.59 3.44
C ARG A 294 7.93 20.59 3.02
N VAL A 295 8.31 19.76 2.08
CA VAL A 295 9.70 19.50 1.69
C VAL A 295 9.94 19.77 0.20
N TYR A 296 11.18 20.03 -0.18
CA TYR A 296 11.64 20.03 -1.56
C TYR A 296 12.31 18.69 -1.84
N SER A 297 11.79 17.96 -2.83
CA SER A 297 12.28 16.62 -3.20
C SER A 297 13.38 16.69 -4.25
N THR A 298 14.32 15.73 -4.22
CA THR A 298 15.35 15.57 -5.25
C THR A 298 14.78 15.11 -6.59
N SER A 299 13.64 14.45 -6.58
CA SER A 299 12.97 13.93 -7.77
C SER A 299 12.05 14.96 -8.45
N ASP A 300 11.79 16.12 -7.82
CA ASP A 300 10.90 17.14 -8.33
C ASP A 300 11.65 18.32 -8.93
N VAL A 301 11.62 18.41 -10.26
CA VAL A 301 12.21 19.53 -11.02
C VAL A 301 11.32 20.78 -11.08
N SER A 302 10.07 20.70 -10.58
CA SER A 302 9.11 21.82 -10.61
C SER A 302 9.48 22.96 -9.65
N GLY A 303 10.32 22.67 -8.65
CA GLY A 303 10.68 23.63 -7.59
C GLY A 303 9.55 23.91 -6.59
N LEU A 304 8.47 23.13 -6.62
CA LEU A 304 7.36 23.25 -5.69
C LEU A 304 7.58 22.36 -4.46
N SER A 305 7.14 22.84 -3.29
CA SER A 305 7.19 22.03 -2.08
C SER A 305 6.18 20.88 -2.12
N ARG A 306 6.59 19.72 -1.62
CA ARG A 306 5.81 18.48 -1.57
C ARG A 306 5.27 18.22 -0.17
N PRO A 307 4.14 17.48 -0.04
CA PRO A 307 3.68 17.00 1.25
C PRO A 307 4.69 16.05 1.89
N TYR A 308 4.79 16.06 3.20
CA TYR A 308 5.77 15.25 3.93
C TYR A 308 5.25 13.84 4.25
N SER A 309 3.95 13.61 4.21
CA SER A 309 3.30 12.35 4.61
C SER A 309 3.83 11.12 3.85
N ALA A 310 4.12 11.26 2.55
CA ALA A 310 4.67 10.16 1.75
C ALA A 310 6.06 9.71 2.27
N ILE A 311 6.94 10.68 2.52
CA ILE A 311 8.29 10.41 3.04
C ILE A 311 8.21 9.83 4.46
N ALA A 312 7.33 10.38 5.32
CA ALA A 312 7.14 9.88 6.68
C ALA A 312 6.60 8.43 6.70
N ALA A 313 5.71 8.09 5.75
CA ALA A 313 5.20 6.73 5.59
C ALA A 313 6.31 5.76 5.13
N GLY A 314 7.10 6.15 4.14
CA GLY A 314 8.26 5.37 3.69
C GLY A 314 9.31 5.20 4.79
N LEU A 315 9.62 6.28 5.55
CA LEU A 315 10.49 6.20 6.72
C LEU A 315 9.96 5.22 7.77
N ARG A 316 8.62 5.22 8.02
CA ARG A 316 8.03 4.29 8.98
C ARG A 316 8.21 2.85 8.52
N ALA A 317 7.93 2.56 7.24
CA ALA A 317 8.13 1.23 6.68
C ALA A 317 9.60 0.78 6.77
N ARG A 318 10.55 1.67 6.48
CA ARG A 318 11.97 1.39 6.63
C ARG A 318 12.34 1.00 8.06
N ILE A 319 11.89 1.77 9.06
CA ILE A 319 12.20 1.48 10.45
C ILE A 319 11.55 0.18 10.91
N ASP A 320 10.35 -0.13 10.44
CA ASP A 320 9.70 -1.42 10.69
C ASP A 320 10.54 -2.59 10.19
N ASN A 321 11.10 -2.47 8.99
CA ASN A 321 11.92 -3.51 8.36
C ASN A 321 13.33 -3.62 8.98
N GLU A 322 14.00 -2.49 9.24
CA GLU A 322 15.38 -2.47 9.75
C GLU A 322 15.47 -2.80 11.25
N LYS A 323 14.50 -2.31 12.05
CA LYS A 323 14.60 -2.31 13.52
C LYS A 323 13.41 -2.95 14.22
N GLY A 324 12.28 -3.06 13.53
CA GLY A 324 11.03 -3.58 14.06
C GLY A 324 10.01 -2.49 14.41
N PHE A 325 8.75 -2.90 14.46
CA PHE A 325 7.58 -2.01 14.62
C PHE A 325 7.54 -1.26 15.95
N TRP A 326 8.27 -1.74 16.95
CA TRP A 326 8.39 -1.15 18.31
C TRP A 326 9.41 0.00 18.40
N TRP A 327 10.18 0.25 17.33
CA TRP A 327 11.11 1.36 17.28
C TRP A 327 10.43 2.66 16.89
N SER A 328 10.86 3.78 17.52
CA SER A 328 10.46 5.12 17.10
C SER A 328 11.15 5.51 15.79
N LYS A 329 10.40 6.16 14.88
CA LYS A 329 10.97 6.78 13.67
C LYS A 329 11.60 8.15 13.93
N SER A 330 11.42 8.71 15.15
CA SER A 330 12.06 9.97 15.53
C SER A 330 13.57 9.87 15.53
N ASN A 331 14.24 10.97 15.18
CA ASN A 331 15.70 11.09 15.06
C ASN A 331 16.30 10.14 13.99
N GLN A 332 15.53 9.70 13.02
CA GLN A 332 16.01 8.91 11.88
C GLN A 332 16.19 9.80 10.66
N ASN A 333 17.24 9.51 9.86
CA ASN A 333 17.54 10.24 8.63
C ASN A 333 16.42 10.06 7.59
N ILE A 334 16.14 11.13 6.86
CA ILE A 334 15.20 11.17 5.75
C ILE A 334 16.01 11.29 4.47
N TYR A 335 15.65 10.53 3.45
CA TYR A 335 16.33 10.54 2.15
C TYR A 335 15.48 11.24 1.08
N GLY A 336 16.13 11.66 -0.01
CA GLY A 336 15.46 12.21 -1.18
C GLY A 336 14.92 13.64 -1.04
N ILE A 337 15.36 14.41 -0.03
CA ILE A 337 14.99 15.83 0.12
C ILE A 337 16.20 16.75 0.00
N THR A 338 15.97 17.93 -0.58
CA THR A 338 17.00 18.99 -0.78
C THR A 338 16.82 20.17 0.18
N GLY A 339 15.60 20.36 0.68
CA GLY A 339 15.27 21.49 1.55
C GLY A 339 13.90 21.38 2.18
N LEU A 340 13.59 22.38 3.02
CA LEU A 340 12.32 22.51 3.72
C LEU A 340 11.63 23.80 3.26
N GLU A 341 10.31 23.78 3.11
CA GLU A 341 9.53 25.01 2.79
C GLU A 341 9.63 26.03 3.90
N GLN A 342 9.64 25.56 5.14
CA GLN A 342 9.81 26.37 6.34
C GLN A 342 10.80 25.67 7.26
N VAL A 343 11.69 26.43 7.86
CA VAL A 343 12.74 25.93 8.76
C VAL A 343 12.35 26.28 10.19
N ASP A 344 12.20 25.26 11.02
CA ASP A 344 12.00 25.41 12.45
C ASP A 344 13.37 25.37 13.14
N ASP A 345 13.62 26.31 14.08
CA ASP A 345 14.85 26.31 14.83
C ASP A 345 14.94 25.12 15.78
N PHE A 346 16.15 24.57 15.86
CA PHE A 346 16.47 23.45 16.74
C PHE A 346 17.82 23.69 17.44
N ILE A 347 17.79 23.66 18.77
CA ILE A 347 18.97 23.74 19.60
C ILE A 347 18.96 22.60 20.62
N ILE A 348 20.05 21.83 20.66
CA ILE A 348 20.15 20.69 21.58
C ILE A 348 20.09 21.18 23.03
N GLY A 349 19.16 20.63 23.80
CA GLY A 349 18.97 20.96 25.21
C GLY A 349 18.17 22.23 25.47
N GLU A 350 17.76 22.99 24.43
CA GLU A 350 16.94 24.18 24.56
C GLU A 350 15.43 23.82 24.49
N THR A 351 14.70 24.23 25.53
CA THR A 351 13.26 23.94 25.64
C THR A 351 12.40 24.93 24.84
N ASN A 352 12.90 26.13 24.55
CA ASN A 352 12.12 27.17 23.87
C ASN A 352 12.32 27.23 22.35
N CYS A 353 13.09 26.29 21.75
CA CYS A 353 13.20 26.20 20.29
C CYS A 353 11.88 25.70 19.66
N THR A 354 11.60 26.17 18.45
CA THR A 354 10.34 25.85 17.73
C THR A 354 10.11 24.36 17.56
N ALA A 355 11.14 23.60 17.23
CA ALA A 355 11.06 22.13 17.09
C ALA A 355 10.60 21.45 18.40
N ASN A 356 11.09 21.92 19.57
CA ASN A 356 10.67 21.38 20.86
C ASN A 356 9.23 21.77 21.21
N LEU A 357 8.84 23.02 20.94
CA LEU A 357 7.47 23.50 21.19
C LEU A 357 6.44 22.76 20.31
N LEU A 358 6.78 22.46 19.05
CA LEU A 358 5.96 21.64 18.17
C LEU A 358 5.80 20.22 18.72
N ASN A 359 6.90 19.57 19.13
CA ASN A 359 6.84 18.24 19.70
C ASN A 359 6.06 18.19 21.03
N ALA A 360 6.22 19.18 21.88
CA ALA A 360 5.44 19.32 23.12
C ALA A 360 3.93 19.42 22.82
N SER A 361 3.58 19.94 21.64
CA SER A 361 2.21 20.03 21.13
C SER A 361 1.82 18.84 20.24
N GLN A 362 2.60 17.76 20.24
CA GLN A 362 2.34 16.53 19.44
C GLN A 362 2.28 16.77 17.92
N VAL A 363 3.14 17.65 17.45
CA VAL A 363 3.38 17.93 16.02
C VAL A 363 4.79 17.48 15.68
N SER A 364 4.93 16.65 14.68
CA SER A 364 6.23 16.19 14.17
C SER A 364 6.80 17.19 13.18
N THR A 365 8.10 17.45 13.29
CA THR A 365 8.83 18.34 12.38
C THR A 365 10.07 17.68 11.80
N ILE A 366 10.82 18.41 11.01
CA ILE A 366 12.10 17.99 10.45
C ILE A 366 13.20 18.92 10.98
N ILE A 367 14.22 18.33 11.56
CA ILE A 367 15.42 19.05 12.00
C ILE A 367 16.60 18.76 11.05
N ARG A 368 17.56 19.67 11.02
CA ARG A 368 18.84 19.47 10.33
C ARG A 368 19.94 19.23 11.35
N TYR A 369 20.31 17.97 11.51
CA TYR A 369 21.40 17.55 12.39
C TYR A 369 22.07 16.34 11.76
N ASP A 370 23.25 16.55 11.16
CA ASP A 370 23.94 15.54 10.36
C ASP A 370 23.01 14.89 9.31
N GLY A 371 22.44 15.78 8.45
CA GLY A 371 21.38 15.44 7.51
C GLY A 371 20.00 15.97 7.96
N PHE A 372 18.99 15.64 7.20
CA PHE A 372 17.59 15.89 7.57
C PHE A 372 17.05 14.72 8.38
N ARG A 373 16.46 15.00 9.55
CA ARG A 373 15.91 13.97 10.44
C ARG A 373 14.47 14.28 10.79
N HIS A 374 13.66 13.22 10.78
CA HIS A 374 12.33 13.28 11.37
C HIS A 374 12.44 13.53 12.87
N TRP A 375 11.67 14.48 13.39
CA TRP A 375 11.70 14.88 14.79
C TRP A 375 10.30 14.94 15.37
N GLY A 376 9.89 13.85 16.03
CA GLY A 376 8.58 13.65 16.64
C GLY A 376 8.29 12.15 16.76
N ASN A 377 7.56 11.78 17.81
CA ASN A 377 7.20 10.40 18.12
C ASN A 377 5.79 10.27 18.66
N TYR A 378 5.02 11.36 18.63
CA TYR A 378 3.68 11.41 19.19
C TYR A 378 2.59 11.32 18.14
N LEU A 379 1.53 10.61 18.50
CA LEU A 379 0.20 10.73 17.88
C LEU A 379 -0.60 11.82 18.61
N CYS A 380 -1.70 12.29 18.00
CA CYS A 380 -2.60 13.28 18.59
C CYS A 380 -3.44 12.73 19.77
N SER A 381 -2.84 11.87 20.59
CA SER A 381 -3.53 11.22 21.71
C SER A 381 -3.62 12.12 22.93
N LEU A 382 -4.79 12.12 23.57
CA LEU A 382 -4.99 12.75 24.87
C LEU A 382 -4.57 11.84 26.03
N SER A 383 -4.47 10.53 25.79
CA SER A 383 -4.02 9.56 26.78
C SER A 383 -2.48 9.45 26.74
N PRO A 384 -1.78 9.72 27.85
CA PRO A 384 -0.32 9.58 27.90
C PRO A 384 0.18 8.17 27.55
N GLN A 385 -0.59 7.14 27.91
CA GLN A 385 -0.27 5.74 27.63
C GLN A 385 -0.21 5.42 26.13
N TRP A 386 -1.06 6.08 25.33
CA TRP A 386 -1.21 5.84 23.88
C TRP A 386 -0.61 6.96 23.02
N SER A 387 0.16 7.85 23.61
CA SER A 387 0.70 9.01 22.91
C SER A 387 1.84 8.66 21.94
N PHE A 388 2.68 7.68 22.28
CA PHE A 388 3.76 7.26 21.40
C PHE A 388 3.27 6.37 20.26
N GLU A 389 3.63 6.73 19.03
CA GLU A 389 3.28 5.95 17.85
C GLU A 389 3.73 4.49 17.94
N CYS A 390 4.99 4.25 18.32
CA CYS A 390 5.52 2.89 18.43
C CYS A 390 4.80 2.05 19.50
N VAL A 391 4.36 2.65 20.60
CA VAL A 391 3.57 1.98 21.64
C VAL A 391 2.19 1.58 21.11
N ARG A 392 1.49 2.52 20.43
CA ARG A 392 0.18 2.23 19.82
C ARG A 392 0.28 1.13 18.77
N ARG A 393 1.29 1.21 17.90
CA ARG A 393 1.53 0.19 16.86
C ARG A 393 1.89 -1.16 17.42
N THR A 394 2.68 -1.22 18.50
CA THR A 394 3.01 -2.47 19.20
C THR A 394 1.74 -3.15 19.72
N ALA A 395 0.84 -2.38 20.33
CA ALA A 395 -0.44 -2.92 20.79
C ALA A 395 -1.29 -3.44 19.61
N ASP A 396 -1.38 -2.66 18.53
CA ASP A 396 -2.13 -3.07 17.33
C ASP A 396 -1.60 -4.38 16.71
N VAL A 397 -0.27 -4.55 16.65
CA VAL A 397 0.36 -5.81 16.19
C VAL A 397 -0.03 -6.99 17.06
N ILE A 398 0.07 -6.84 18.37
CA ILE A 398 -0.25 -7.92 19.31
C ILE A 398 -1.73 -8.28 19.20
N GLU A 399 -2.61 -7.27 19.29
CA GLU A 399 -4.06 -7.46 19.20
C GLU A 399 -4.49 -8.13 17.89
N ASP A 400 -3.95 -7.67 16.75
CA ASP A 400 -4.33 -8.20 15.44
C ASP A 400 -3.71 -9.58 15.16
N SER A 401 -2.48 -9.85 15.63
CA SER A 401 -1.83 -11.17 15.47
C SER A 401 -2.58 -12.23 16.26
N ILE A 402 -2.96 -11.93 17.51
CA ILE A 402 -3.76 -12.81 18.34
C ILE A 402 -5.14 -13.01 17.71
N ALA A 403 -5.83 -11.92 17.33
CA ALA A 403 -7.16 -12.00 16.73
C ALA A 403 -7.17 -12.84 15.44
N ARG A 404 -6.15 -12.69 14.59
CA ARG A 404 -5.99 -13.51 13.38
C ARG A 404 -5.82 -14.98 13.68
N ALA A 405 -4.97 -15.33 14.64
CA ALA A 405 -4.75 -16.72 15.05
C ALA A 405 -6.02 -17.32 15.66
N MET A 406 -6.72 -16.55 16.50
CA MET A 406 -8.00 -16.99 17.08
C MET A 406 -9.04 -17.29 15.99
N MET A 407 -9.13 -16.43 14.98
CA MET A 407 -10.06 -16.62 13.87
C MET A 407 -9.72 -17.83 12.99
N THR A 408 -8.42 -18.10 12.80
CA THR A 408 -7.96 -19.19 11.93
C THR A 408 -8.03 -20.56 12.61
N ASP A 409 -7.63 -20.63 13.88
CA ASP A 409 -7.31 -21.92 14.51
C ASP A 409 -8.27 -22.33 15.63
N PHE A 410 -9.00 -21.38 16.24
CA PHE A 410 -9.73 -21.63 17.47
C PHE A 410 -11.25 -21.34 17.41
N ILE A 411 -11.70 -20.43 16.56
CA ILE A 411 -13.13 -20.10 16.45
C ILE A 411 -13.93 -21.33 16.02
N ASP A 412 -15.17 -21.47 16.52
CA ASP A 412 -16.11 -22.58 16.27
C ASP A 412 -15.64 -23.96 16.75
N ARG A 413 -14.53 -24.07 17.50
CA ARG A 413 -14.16 -25.30 18.18
C ARG A 413 -15.03 -25.51 19.45
N PRO A 414 -15.33 -26.77 19.84
CA PRO A 414 -16.05 -27.04 21.09
C PRO A 414 -15.29 -26.48 22.29
N ILE A 415 -16.01 -25.78 23.18
CA ILE A 415 -15.42 -25.23 24.41
C ILE A 415 -15.22 -26.38 25.42
N ASP A 416 -13.97 -26.70 25.72
CA ASP A 416 -13.53 -27.61 26.75
C ASP A 416 -12.29 -27.05 27.47
N LEU A 417 -11.78 -27.81 28.43
CA LEU A 417 -10.57 -27.42 29.16
C LEU A 417 -9.35 -27.33 28.24
N HIS A 418 -9.26 -28.22 27.25
CA HIS A 418 -8.13 -28.26 26.32
C HIS A 418 -8.14 -27.01 25.44
N LEU A 419 -9.28 -26.59 24.90
CA LEU A 419 -9.38 -25.35 24.10
C LEU A 419 -8.91 -24.14 24.90
N GLY A 420 -9.39 -23.99 26.17
CA GLY A 420 -9.00 -22.87 27.00
C GLY A 420 -7.49 -22.83 27.29
N THR A 421 -6.88 -24.00 27.55
CA THR A 421 -5.45 -24.12 27.76
C THR A 421 -4.65 -23.86 26.52
N ASP A 422 -5.02 -24.47 25.39
CA ASP A 422 -4.36 -24.29 24.08
C ASP A 422 -4.30 -22.81 23.65
N VAL A 423 -5.41 -22.09 23.83
CA VAL A 423 -5.46 -20.65 23.51
C VAL A 423 -4.53 -19.84 24.40
N VAL A 424 -4.59 -20.04 25.71
CA VAL A 424 -3.74 -19.33 26.68
C VAL A 424 -2.27 -19.61 26.44
N GLU A 425 -1.90 -20.86 26.21
CA GLU A 425 -0.50 -21.26 25.95
C GLU A 425 0.00 -20.70 24.62
N SER A 426 -0.83 -20.73 23.56
CA SER A 426 -0.47 -20.13 22.27
C SER A 426 -0.21 -18.63 22.39
N ILE A 427 -1.06 -17.89 23.12
CA ILE A 427 -0.85 -16.46 23.35
C ILE A 427 0.41 -16.21 24.17
N ASN A 428 0.63 -16.98 25.25
CA ASN A 428 1.82 -16.85 26.08
C ASN A 428 3.10 -17.15 25.30
N ALA A 429 3.13 -18.20 24.49
CA ALA A 429 4.26 -18.49 23.61
C ALA A 429 4.57 -17.33 22.64
N TYR A 430 3.53 -16.71 22.08
CA TYR A 430 3.68 -15.54 21.21
C TYR A 430 4.25 -14.32 21.97
N LEU A 431 3.73 -14.02 23.16
CA LEU A 431 4.23 -12.90 23.97
C LEU A 431 5.70 -13.12 24.38
N HIS A 432 6.09 -14.35 24.76
CA HIS A 432 7.49 -14.68 25.03
C HIS A 432 8.38 -14.51 23.80
N LYS A 433 7.93 -14.92 22.62
CA LYS A 433 8.65 -14.67 21.36
C LYS A 433 8.89 -13.18 21.12
N LEU A 434 7.90 -12.32 21.38
CA LEU A 434 8.03 -10.86 21.27
C LEU A 434 8.97 -10.26 22.33
N GLU A 435 8.97 -10.82 23.55
CA GLU A 435 9.91 -10.43 24.61
C GLU A 435 11.35 -10.79 24.24
N GLU A 436 11.62 -11.99 23.74
CA GLU A 436 12.92 -12.44 23.24
C GLU A 436 13.43 -11.58 22.07
N GLN A 437 12.53 -11.17 21.15
CA GLN A 437 12.86 -10.23 20.07
C GLN A 437 13.12 -8.80 20.57
N GLY A 438 12.80 -8.51 21.83
CA GLY A 438 12.95 -7.19 22.42
C GLY A 438 11.83 -6.21 22.06
N ALA A 439 10.69 -6.69 21.57
CA ALA A 439 9.55 -5.84 21.19
C ALA A 439 8.75 -5.34 22.40
N ILE A 440 8.64 -6.16 23.44
CA ILE A 440 7.94 -5.86 24.70
C ILE A 440 8.84 -6.12 25.91
N ASN A 441 8.41 -5.67 27.09
CA ASN A 441 9.10 -5.94 28.37
C ASN A 441 8.58 -7.19 29.08
N GLY A 442 7.57 -7.84 28.53
CA GLY A 442 6.89 -9.01 29.05
C GLY A 442 5.40 -8.94 28.76
N GLY A 443 4.73 -10.07 28.96
CA GLY A 443 3.29 -10.18 28.81
C GLY A 443 2.80 -11.57 29.19
N ARG A 444 1.51 -11.69 29.45
CA ARG A 444 0.89 -12.97 29.79
C ARG A 444 -0.59 -12.97 29.42
N ALA A 445 -1.12 -14.17 29.22
CA ALA A 445 -2.55 -14.43 29.06
C ALA A 445 -3.02 -15.42 30.13
N TRP A 446 -4.29 -15.30 30.52
CA TRP A 446 -4.95 -16.24 31.47
C TRP A 446 -6.46 -16.23 31.23
N LEU A 447 -7.12 -17.31 31.63
CA LEU A 447 -8.58 -17.40 31.63
C LEU A 447 -9.17 -16.45 32.68
N ASP A 448 -10.22 -15.72 32.32
CA ASP A 448 -10.94 -14.88 33.27
C ASP A 448 -11.82 -15.76 34.19
N GLU A 449 -11.55 -15.76 35.48
CA GLU A 449 -12.29 -16.60 36.43
C GLU A 449 -13.69 -16.08 36.74
N GLU A 450 -13.92 -14.79 36.62
CA GLU A 450 -15.21 -14.16 36.93
C GLU A 450 -16.18 -14.20 35.74
N LEU A 451 -15.69 -14.01 34.52
CA LEU A 451 -16.52 -13.95 33.31
C LEU A 451 -16.79 -15.33 32.69
N ASN A 452 -15.94 -16.33 32.93
CA ASN A 452 -16.11 -17.71 32.44
C ASN A 452 -17.06 -18.50 33.33
N THR A 453 -18.29 -18.03 33.47
CA THR A 453 -19.36 -18.72 34.19
C THR A 453 -19.93 -19.88 33.40
N LYS A 454 -20.68 -20.79 34.08
CA LYS A 454 -21.36 -21.89 33.38
C LYS A 454 -22.31 -21.41 32.30
N GLU A 455 -22.97 -20.28 32.54
CA GLU A 455 -23.93 -19.65 31.64
C GLU A 455 -23.23 -19.05 30.43
N SER A 456 -22.08 -18.36 30.61
CA SER A 456 -21.29 -17.79 29.51
C SER A 456 -20.68 -18.85 28.61
N LEU A 457 -20.11 -19.90 29.19
CA LEU A 457 -19.55 -21.02 28.44
C LEU A 457 -20.63 -21.81 27.69
N ALA A 458 -21.81 -22.02 28.32
CA ALA A 458 -22.96 -22.66 27.65
C ALA A 458 -23.52 -21.80 26.50
N ALA A 459 -23.33 -20.47 26.55
CA ALA A 459 -23.70 -19.55 25.47
C ALA A 459 -22.61 -19.43 24.37
N GLY A 460 -21.50 -20.18 24.51
CA GLY A 460 -20.43 -20.16 23.52
C GLY A 460 -19.40 -19.03 23.72
N ASN A 461 -19.38 -18.37 24.86
CA ASN A 461 -18.46 -17.26 25.15
C ASN A 461 -17.29 -17.71 26.04
N LEU A 462 -16.05 -17.51 25.55
CA LEU A 462 -14.82 -17.75 26.31
C LEU A 462 -14.07 -16.41 26.48
N TYR A 463 -13.74 -16.07 27.72
CA TYR A 463 -13.05 -14.83 28.08
C TYR A 463 -11.61 -15.10 28.50
N ILE A 464 -10.68 -14.40 27.85
CA ILE A 464 -9.24 -14.50 28.10
C ILE A 464 -8.70 -13.09 28.31
N ASN A 465 -8.02 -12.90 29.41
CA ASN A 465 -7.27 -11.69 29.72
C ASN A 465 -5.87 -11.77 29.13
N VAL A 466 -5.41 -10.65 28.55
CA VAL A 466 -4.05 -10.50 28.04
C VAL A 466 -3.48 -9.19 28.57
N ASP A 467 -2.33 -9.25 29.23
CA ASP A 467 -1.54 -8.06 29.55
C ASP A 467 -0.18 -8.09 28.84
N PHE A 468 0.36 -6.93 28.54
CA PHE A 468 1.70 -6.78 27.93
C PHE A 468 2.26 -5.39 28.21
N GLY A 469 3.61 -5.32 28.27
CA GLY A 469 4.35 -4.08 28.51
C GLY A 469 5.07 -3.59 27.27
N PRO A 470 4.50 -2.66 26.45
CA PRO A 470 5.21 -2.11 25.30
C PRO A 470 6.39 -1.23 25.74
N LYS A 471 7.41 -1.10 24.89
CA LYS A 471 8.59 -0.26 25.15
C LYS A 471 8.35 1.18 24.72
N SER A 472 8.48 2.11 25.66
CA SER A 472 8.49 3.54 25.36
C SER A 472 9.84 3.98 24.81
N PRO A 473 9.89 4.91 23.84
CA PRO A 473 11.16 5.44 23.34
C PRO A 473 11.82 6.33 24.40
N ALA A 474 13.15 6.32 24.44
CA ALA A 474 13.90 7.25 25.28
C ALA A 474 13.84 8.67 24.68
N GLN A 475 12.82 9.44 25.06
CA GLN A 475 12.59 10.78 24.53
C GLN A 475 13.54 11.82 25.14
N THR A 476 13.87 11.69 26.43
CA THR A 476 14.76 12.60 27.13
C THR A 476 15.80 11.82 27.92
N ILE A 477 17.07 12.16 27.71
CA ILE A 477 18.19 11.63 28.49
C ILE A 477 18.82 12.80 29.20
N THR A 478 18.78 12.81 30.55
CA THR A 478 19.40 13.86 31.37
C THR A 478 20.77 13.43 31.83
N LEU A 479 21.78 14.16 31.43
CA LEU A 479 23.15 13.95 31.86
C LEU A 479 23.51 14.98 32.95
N MET A 480 23.91 14.50 34.15
CA MET A 480 24.32 15.35 35.25
C MET A 480 25.85 15.35 35.34
N TYR A 481 26.46 16.48 34.99
CA TYR A 481 27.90 16.64 35.07
C TYR A 481 28.30 17.26 36.40
N ARG A 482 29.36 16.73 37.00
CA ARG A 482 30.00 17.27 38.19
C ARG A 482 31.48 17.49 37.88
N ILE A 483 32.00 18.65 38.16
CA ILE A 483 33.44 18.89 38.16
C ILE A 483 33.96 18.39 39.49
N ASN A 484 34.88 17.41 39.46
CA ASN A 484 35.52 16.87 40.63
C ASN A 484 37.02 17.24 40.58
N ASN A 485 37.44 18.12 41.47
CA ASN A 485 38.82 18.56 41.56
C ASN A 485 39.73 17.56 42.25
N ASP A 486 39.19 16.48 42.88
CA ASP A 486 39.99 15.47 43.56
C ASP A 486 40.90 14.74 42.55
N TYR A 487 40.47 14.59 41.28
CA TYR A 487 41.32 14.03 40.22
C TYR A 487 42.60 14.84 39.96
N THR A 488 42.61 16.15 40.23
CA THR A 488 43.81 16.99 40.13
C THR A 488 44.80 16.64 41.25
N VAL A 489 44.32 16.39 42.46
CA VAL A 489 45.14 16.01 43.61
C VAL A 489 45.74 14.61 43.41
N GLU A 490 44.93 13.63 42.92
CA GLU A 490 45.39 12.28 42.61
C GLU A 490 46.48 12.28 41.52
N ALA A 491 46.32 13.10 40.48
CA ALA A 491 47.32 13.22 39.42
C ALA A 491 48.66 13.79 39.90
N LEU A 492 48.64 14.69 40.91
CA LEU A 492 49.85 15.26 41.52
C LEU A 492 50.53 14.22 42.45
N VAL A 493 49.79 13.40 43.14
CA VAL A 493 50.32 12.35 44.04
C VAL A 493 50.91 11.15 43.24
N MET A 494 50.38 10.86 42.03
CA MET A 494 50.90 9.84 41.15
C MET A 494 52.12 10.23 40.34
N THR A 495 52.63 11.45 40.46
CA THR A 495 53.91 11.81 39.81
C THR A 495 55.04 11.17 40.55
N PRO A 496 55.81 10.18 39.99
CA PRO A 496 56.92 9.55 40.67
C PRO A 496 57.95 10.62 40.97
N THR A 497 58.25 10.80 42.22
CA THR A 497 59.50 11.52 42.64
C THR A 497 60.68 10.64 42.22
N TYR A 498 61.38 11.07 41.14
CA TYR A 498 62.66 10.48 40.72
C TYR A 498 63.75 10.93 41.70
#